data_cafd6200f5b6585aaa117fb43175b898
#
_entry.id   cafd6200f5b6585aaa117fb43175b898
#
_cell.length_a   1.000
_cell.length_b   1.000
_cell.length_c   1.000
_cell.angle_alpha   90.00
_cell.angle_beta   90.00
_cell.angle_gamma   90.00
#
_symmetry.space_group_name_H-M   'P 1'
#
loop_
_entity.id
_entity.type
_entity.pdbx_description
1 polymer ?
#
loop_
_entity_poly.entity_id
_entity_poly.type
_entity_poly.pdbx_seq_one_letter_code
_entity_poly.pdbx_strand_id
1 'polypeptide(L)'
;MRLKDRIAIVVGAGQSPGEGIGNGRATALTFAREGAKVLCVDHNLASAQETVDMIRQSQGVAEAFKADVTKEDDIKNMVADAHRRWGRIDILHNNVGVSLSGGDAELDSITEEAFDRCTEINLKSCIFAA
;
A
#
# COMPACT_ATOMS: atom_id res chain seq x y z
N MET A 1 -2.32 17.05 12.76
CA MET A 1 -2.36 15.85 11.92
C MET A 1 -3.09 16.14 10.62
N ARG A 2 -2.39 16.01 9.52
CA ARG A 2 -2.93 16.35 8.20
C ARG A 2 -3.88 15.31 7.62
N LEU A 3 -3.78 14.07 8.07
CA LEU A 3 -4.53 12.95 7.51
C LEU A 3 -5.45 12.30 8.53
N LYS A 4 -5.84 13.04 9.55
CA LYS A 4 -6.69 12.50 10.61
C LYS A 4 -7.95 11.88 10.01
N ASP A 5 -8.22 10.64 10.42
CA ASP A 5 -9.38 9.85 10.00
C ASP A 5 -9.41 9.49 8.51
N ARG A 6 -8.33 9.72 7.78
CA ARG A 6 -8.21 9.26 6.39
C ARG A 6 -7.80 7.79 6.36
N ILE A 7 -8.24 7.12 5.32
CA ILE A 7 -7.93 5.71 5.10
C ILE A 7 -6.99 5.60 3.91
N ALA A 8 -5.82 5.02 4.13
CA ALA A 8 -4.80 4.90 3.10
C ALA A 8 -4.43 3.44 2.86
N ILE A 9 -4.26 3.08 1.60
CA ILE A 9 -3.64 1.83 1.19
C ILE A 9 -2.26 2.18 0.65
N VAL A 10 -1.22 1.57 1.21
CA VAL A 10 0.15 1.73 0.71
C VAL A 10 0.61 0.39 0.16
N VAL A 11 0.77 0.31 -1.14
CA VAL A 11 1.25 -0.87 -1.84
C VAL A 11 2.76 -0.83 -1.91
N GLY A 12 3.43 -1.92 -1.57
CA GLY A 12 4.87 -1.95 -1.43
C GLY A 12 5.32 -1.35 -0.10
N ALA A 13 4.53 -1.56 0.94
CA ALA A 13 4.77 -0.97 2.26
C ALA A 13 5.86 -1.67 3.07
N GLY A 14 6.34 -2.82 2.63
CA GLY A 14 7.43 -3.53 3.28
C GLY A 14 8.79 -2.98 2.87
N GLN A 15 9.83 -3.74 3.17
CA GLN A 15 11.20 -3.35 2.85
C GLN A 15 12.00 -4.57 2.42
N SER A 16 12.81 -4.39 1.38
CA SER A 16 13.75 -5.43 0.94
C SER A 16 14.90 -5.56 1.90
N PRO A 17 15.37 -6.80 2.17
CA PRO A 17 16.52 -7.01 3.07
C PRO A 17 17.77 -6.26 2.59
N GLY A 18 18.51 -5.72 3.54
CA GLY A 18 19.80 -5.08 3.27
C GLY A 18 19.73 -3.62 2.84
N GLU A 19 18.54 -3.08 2.64
CA GLU A 19 18.37 -1.68 2.28
C GLU A 19 18.00 -0.84 3.51
N GLY A 20 18.18 0.46 3.43
CA GLY A 20 17.64 1.39 4.40
C GLY A 20 16.11 1.41 4.32
N ILE A 21 15.46 2.34 5.00
CA ILE A 21 14.00 2.42 4.95
C ILE A 21 13.54 2.67 3.52
N GLY A 22 12.75 1.74 2.97
CA GLY A 22 12.18 1.88 1.64
C GLY A 22 11.10 2.95 1.59
N ASN A 23 10.83 3.45 0.38
CA ASN A 23 9.85 4.52 0.18
C ASN A 23 8.44 4.12 0.64
N GLY A 24 8.04 2.88 0.39
CA GLY A 24 6.73 2.40 0.81
C GLY A 24 6.58 2.36 2.33
N ARG A 25 7.58 1.85 3.02
CA ARG A 25 7.58 1.82 4.49
C ARG A 25 7.58 3.24 5.06
N ALA A 26 8.45 4.11 4.51
CA ALA A 26 8.51 5.51 4.96
C ALA A 26 7.18 6.23 4.74
N THR A 27 6.53 6.00 3.61
CA THR A 27 5.22 6.57 3.30
C THR A 27 4.17 6.09 4.29
N ALA A 28 4.12 4.79 4.57
CA ALA A 28 3.16 4.23 5.51
C ALA A 28 3.35 4.80 6.92
N LEU A 29 4.60 4.89 7.38
CA LEU A 29 4.90 5.46 8.68
C LEU A 29 4.50 6.93 8.76
N THR A 30 4.77 7.69 7.71
CA THR A 30 4.42 9.11 7.65
C THR A 30 2.91 9.31 7.66
N PHE A 31 2.18 8.54 6.86
CA PHE A 31 0.72 8.62 6.81
C PHE A 31 0.11 8.31 8.18
N ALA A 32 0.60 7.28 8.84
CA ALA A 32 0.11 6.90 10.16
C ALA A 32 0.40 7.99 11.20
N ARG A 33 1.59 8.59 11.11
CA ARG A 33 1.97 9.70 12.00
C ARG A 33 1.03 10.88 11.83
N GLU A 34 0.55 11.12 10.63
CA GLU A 34 -0.38 12.21 10.32
C GLU A 34 -1.85 11.84 10.59
N GLY A 35 -2.09 10.69 11.20
CA GLY A 35 -3.42 10.31 11.66
C GLY A 35 -4.22 9.38 10.76
N ALA A 36 -3.66 8.96 9.64
CA ALA A 36 -4.33 8.02 8.73
C ALA A 36 -4.35 6.61 9.33
N LYS A 37 -5.38 5.85 8.98
CA LYS A 37 -5.38 4.40 9.16
C LYS A 37 -4.83 3.79 7.89
N VAL A 38 -3.84 2.91 8.02
CA VAL A 38 -3.06 2.46 6.88
C VAL A 38 -3.17 0.95 6.69
N LEU A 39 -3.56 0.53 5.49
CA LEU A 39 -3.42 -0.86 5.07
C LEU A 39 -2.07 -0.99 4.40
N CYS A 40 -1.16 -1.73 5.04
CA CYS A 40 0.19 -1.96 4.53
C CYS A 40 0.16 -3.22 3.67
N VAL A 41 0.33 -3.04 2.37
CA VAL A 41 0.23 -4.12 1.38
C VAL A 41 1.60 -4.44 0.81
N ASP A 42 1.95 -5.70 0.79
CA ASP A 42 3.20 -6.16 0.19
C ASP A 42 3.02 -7.61 -0.28
N HIS A 43 3.81 -8.02 -1.26
CA HIS A 43 3.85 -9.42 -1.67
C HIS A 43 4.51 -10.30 -0.59
N ASN A 44 5.29 -9.70 0.28
CA ASN A 44 5.88 -10.35 1.46
C ASN A 44 5.13 -9.89 2.71
N LEU A 45 4.25 -10.75 3.21
CA LEU A 45 3.42 -10.41 4.35
C LEU A 45 4.24 -10.10 5.61
N ALA A 46 5.32 -10.82 5.83
CA ALA A 46 6.17 -10.59 7.00
C ALA A 46 6.76 -9.18 6.99
N SER A 47 7.17 -8.71 5.81
CA SER A 47 7.72 -7.37 5.65
C SER A 47 6.66 -6.29 5.88
N ALA A 48 5.44 -6.51 5.38
CA ALA A 48 4.32 -5.61 5.65
C ALA A 48 3.97 -5.58 7.14
N GLN A 49 4.02 -6.73 7.79
CA GLN A 49 3.74 -6.84 9.22
C GLN A 49 4.77 -6.08 10.06
N GLU A 50 6.03 -6.09 9.66
CA GLU A 50 7.06 -5.28 10.33
C GLU A 50 6.69 -3.79 10.30
N THR A 51 6.23 -3.30 9.16
CA THR A 51 5.79 -1.92 9.02
C THR A 51 4.60 -1.64 9.94
N VAL A 52 3.64 -2.53 9.98
CA VAL A 52 2.48 -2.43 10.87
C VAL A 52 2.91 -2.36 12.33
N ASP A 53 3.85 -3.22 12.73
CA ASP A 53 4.35 -3.23 14.11
C ASP A 53 5.02 -1.91 14.47
N MET A 54 5.79 -1.33 13.55
CA MET A 54 6.39 -0.02 13.76
C MET A 54 5.33 1.08 13.94
N ILE A 55 4.27 1.03 13.14
CA ILE A 55 3.17 1.98 13.25
C ILE A 55 2.46 1.83 14.60
N ARG A 56 2.19 0.60 15.00
CA ARG A 56 1.50 0.32 16.28
C ARG A 56 2.33 0.74 17.48
N GLN A 57 3.64 0.59 17.41
CA GLN A 57 4.54 1.05 18.47
C GLN A 57 4.48 2.56 18.65
N SER A 58 4.15 3.29 17.60
CA SER A 58 3.95 4.74 17.64
C SER A 58 2.49 5.12 17.87
N GLN A 59 1.66 4.16 18.29
CA GLN A 59 0.24 4.35 18.60
C GLN A 59 -0.63 4.67 17.38
N GLY A 60 -0.14 4.34 16.20
CA GLY A 60 -0.91 4.45 14.96
C GLY A 60 -1.82 3.25 14.73
N VAL A 61 -2.65 3.35 13.71
CA VAL A 61 -3.56 2.27 13.30
C VAL A 61 -3.14 1.74 11.94
N ALA A 62 -2.85 0.46 11.87
CA ALA A 62 -2.45 -0.19 10.63
C ALA A 62 -2.79 -1.68 10.66
N GLU A 63 -2.98 -2.23 9.47
CA GLU A 63 -3.16 -3.65 9.24
C GLU A 63 -2.28 -4.08 8.06
N ALA A 64 -1.87 -5.33 8.06
CA ALA A 64 -1.07 -5.90 6.97
C ALA A 64 -1.94 -6.72 6.02
N PHE A 65 -1.60 -6.68 4.74
CA PHE A 65 -2.30 -7.45 3.72
C PHE A 65 -1.30 -7.94 2.69
N LYS A 66 -1.36 -9.23 2.34
CA LYS A 66 -0.51 -9.81 1.31
C LYS A 66 -1.22 -9.68 -0.04
N ALA A 67 -0.56 -9.06 -1.01
CA ALA A 67 -1.07 -8.97 -2.37
C ALA A 67 0.06 -8.91 -3.38
N ASP A 68 -0.16 -9.56 -4.51
CA ASP A 68 0.69 -9.48 -5.69
C ASP A 68 -0.01 -8.58 -6.70
N VAL A 69 0.56 -7.41 -6.97
CA VAL A 69 -0.07 -6.41 -7.84
C VAL A 69 -0.11 -6.83 -9.30
N THR A 70 0.57 -7.92 -9.67
CA THR A 70 0.44 -8.50 -11.01
C THR A 70 -0.82 -9.33 -11.15
N LYS A 71 -1.54 -9.56 -10.05
CA LYS A 71 -2.77 -10.35 -10.04
C LYS A 71 -3.97 -9.45 -9.77
N GLU A 72 -4.91 -9.45 -10.70
CA GLU A 72 -6.11 -8.63 -10.61
C GLU A 72 -6.94 -8.94 -9.37
N ASP A 73 -7.10 -10.23 -9.05
CA ASP A 73 -7.88 -10.64 -7.88
C ASP A 73 -7.28 -10.13 -6.58
N ASP A 74 -5.96 -10.10 -6.49
CA ASP A 74 -5.28 -9.58 -5.31
C ASP A 74 -5.54 -8.09 -5.13
N ILE A 75 -5.53 -7.32 -6.24
CA ILE A 75 -5.85 -5.90 -6.19
C ILE A 75 -7.28 -5.67 -5.72
N LYS A 76 -8.22 -6.43 -6.26
CA LYS A 76 -9.63 -6.33 -5.85
C LYS A 76 -9.80 -6.68 -4.38
N ASN A 77 -9.15 -7.72 -3.91
CA ASN A 77 -9.24 -8.17 -2.53
C ASN A 77 -8.63 -7.15 -1.56
N MET A 78 -7.55 -6.51 -1.95
CA MET A 78 -6.90 -5.45 -1.18
C MET A 78 -7.85 -4.27 -0.95
N VAL A 79 -8.48 -3.81 -2.01
CA VAL A 79 -9.44 -2.69 -1.93
C VAL A 79 -10.66 -3.10 -1.10
N ALA A 80 -11.19 -4.29 -1.33
CA ALA A 80 -12.33 -4.80 -0.58
C ALA A 80 -12.02 -4.93 0.91
N ASP A 81 -10.81 -5.37 1.26
CA ASP A 81 -10.40 -5.51 2.65
C ASP A 81 -10.36 -4.16 3.36
N ALA A 82 -9.76 -3.16 2.73
CA ALA A 82 -9.69 -1.81 3.32
C ALA A 82 -11.08 -1.22 3.50
N HIS A 83 -11.95 -1.37 2.51
CA HIS A 83 -13.31 -0.87 2.56
C HIS A 83 -14.13 -1.57 3.67
N ARG A 84 -13.95 -2.88 3.80
CA ARG A 84 -14.64 -3.65 4.84
C ARG A 84 -14.20 -3.24 6.23
N ARG A 85 -12.91 -2.96 6.42
CA ARG A 85 -12.37 -2.59 7.73
C ARG A 85 -12.79 -1.19 8.17
N TRP A 86 -12.76 -0.23 7.24
CA TRP A 86 -12.87 1.18 7.60
C TRP A 86 -13.96 1.94 6.86
N GLY A 87 -14.64 1.30 5.91
CA GLY A 87 -15.80 1.87 5.25
C GLY A 87 -15.52 2.87 4.14
N ARG A 88 -14.26 3.24 3.92
CA ARG A 88 -13.88 4.19 2.87
C ARG A 88 -12.42 4.01 2.49
N ILE A 89 -12.02 4.60 1.38
CA ILE A 89 -10.63 4.67 0.95
C ILE A 89 -10.40 6.08 0.43
N ASP A 90 -9.46 6.79 1.04
CA ASP A 90 -9.14 8.17 0.66
C ASP A 90 -7.88 8.26 -0.18
N ILE A 91 -6.90 7.38 0.07
CA ILE A 91 -5.58 7.44 -0.55
C ILE A 91 -5.18 6.05 -0.98
N LEU A 92 -4.71 5.94 -2.21
CA LEU A 92 -4.03 4.74 -2.70
C LEU A 92 -2.63 5.14 -3.19
N HIS A 93 -1.62 4.78 -2.42
CA HIS A 93 -0.23 5.02 -2.77
C HIS A 93 0.35 3.74 -3.36
N ASN A 94 0.64 3.76 -4.64
CA ASN A 94 1.17 2.60 -5.35
C ASN A 94 2.68 2.74 -5.54
N ASN A 95 3.43 1.90 -4.84
CA ASN A 95 4.90 1.91 -4.86
C ASN A 95 5.47 0.77 -5.72
N VAL A 96 4.74 0.34 -6.73
CA VAL A 96 5.13 -0.79 -7.59
C VAL A 96 6.46 -0.54 -8.28
N GLY A 97 6.70 0.69 -8.71
CA GLY A 97 7.95 1.03 -9.40
C GLY A 97 9.19 0.76 -8.58
N VAL A 98 9.10 0.88 -7.26
CA VAL A 98 10.23 0.62 -6.36
C VAL A 98 10.49 -0.88 -6.24
N SER A 99 9.46 -1.69 -6.17
CA SER A 99 9.61 -3.15 -6.11
C SER A 99 10.19 -3.71 -7.41
N LEU A 100 10.23 -2.91 -8.45
CA LEU A 100 10.77 -3.28 -9.75
C LEU A 100 12.15 -2.69 -10.00
N SER A 101 12.72 -2.06 -9.03
CA SER A 101 14.02 -1.39 -9.17
C SER A 101 15.18 -2.36 -9.41
N GLY A 102 14.94 -3.65 -9.36
CA GLY A 102 15.95 -4.67 -9.66
C GLY A 102 16.34 -4.77 -11.13
N GLY A 103 15.69 -4.05 -12.05
CA GLY A 103 16.10 -3.99 -13.44
C GLY A 103 14.96 -3.98 -14.44
N ASP A 104 15.33 -3.81 -15.70
CA ASP A 104 14.39 -3.69 -16.82
C ASP A 104 13.49 -4.93 -16.99
N ALA A 105 14.02 -6.10 -16.68
CA ALA A 105 13.24 -7.34 -16.79
C ALA A 105 12.04 -7.34 -15.87
N GLU A 106 12.13 -6.66 -14.76
CA GLU A 106 11.02 -6.58 -13.79
C GLU A 106 9.94 -5.61 -14.26
N LEU A 107 10.34 -4.54 -14.91
CA LEU A 107 9.39 -3.63 -15.55
C LEU A 107 8.60 -4.36 -16.63
N ASP A 108 9.28 -5.19 -17.42
CA ASP A 108 8.64 -5.96 -18.47
C ASP A 108 7.68 -7.03 -17.90
N SER A 109 7.90 -7.45 -16.66
CA SER A 109 7.06 -8.46 -16.02
C SER A 109 5.77 -7.87 -15.46
N ILE A 110 5.68 -6.55 -15.29
CA ILE A 110 4.40 -5.93 -14.97
C ILE A 110 3.60 -5.80 -16.24
N THR A 111 2.45 -6.42 -16.25
CA THR A 111 1.56 -6.29 -17.40
C THR A 111 0.97 -4.89 -17.42
N GLU A 112 0.80 -4.36 -18.63
CA GLU A 112 0.09 -3.10 -18.85
C GLU A 112 -1.28 -3.13 -18.16
N GLU A 113 -1.93 -4.27 -18.22
CA GLU A 113 -3.22 -4.50 -17.60
C GLU A 113 -3.19 -4.31 -16.09
N ALA A 114 -2.20 -4.85 -15.40
CA ALA A 114 -2.08 -4.69 -13.94
C ALA A 114 -1.80 -3.25 -13.57
N PHE A 115 -0.94 -2.57 -14.34
CA PHE A 115 -0.65 -1.16 -14.14
C PHE A 115 -1.90 -0.30 -14.34
N ASP A 116 -2.64 -0.55 -15.43
CA ASP A 116 -3.86 0.19 -15.74
C ASP A 116 -4.91 0.00 -14.65
N ARG A 117 -5.02 -1.20 -14.10
CA ARG A 117 -5.97 -1.46 -13.02
C ARG A 117 -5.61 -0.73 -11.73
N CYS A 118 -4.34 -0.68 -11.39
CA CYS A 118 -3.90 0.09 -10.22
C CYS A 118 -4.22 1.56 -10.40
N THR A 119 -4.00 2.09 -11.60
CA THR A 119 -4.31 3.47 -11.94
C THR A 119 -5.82 3.71 -11.88
N GLU A 120 -6.61 2.81 -12.43
CA GLU A 120 -8.06 2.89 -12.42
C GLU A 120 -8.61 2.88 -11.00
N ILE A 121 -8.13 1.96 -10.15
CA ILE A 121 -8.55 1.88 -8.76
C ILE A 121 -8.18 3.15 -8.01
N ASN A 122 -6.99 3.68 -8.24
CA ASN A 122 -6.54 4.92 -7.62
C ASN A 122 -7.45 6.08 -8.02
N LEU A 123 -7.77 6.19 -9.30
CA LEU A 123 -8.65 7.23 -9.80
C LEU A 123 -10.06 7.11 -9.22
N LYS A 124 -10.61 5.90 -9.23
CA LYS A 124 -11.93 5.65 -8.65
C LYS A 124 -11.97 5.95 -7.15
N SER A 125 -10.93 5.58 -6.42
CA SER A 125 -10.85 5.88 -4.99
C SER A 125 -10.87 7.39 -4.73
N CYS A 126 -10.15 8.15 -5.54
CA CYS A 126 -10.16 9.62 -5.43
C CYS A 126 -11.53 10.20 -5.73
N ILE A 127 -12.24 9.67 -6.72
CA ILE A 127 -13.57 10.17 -7.11
C ILE A 127 -14.61 9.81 -6.05
N PHE A 128 -14.63 8.57 -5.58
CA PHE A 128 -15.63 8.10 -4.64
C PHE A 128 -15.39 8.53 -3.20
N ALA A 129 -14.15 8.84 -2.86
CA ALA A 129 -13.82 9.36 -1.53
C ALA A 129 -14.18 10.84 -1.39
N ALA A 130 -14.26 11.53 -2.51
CA ALA A 130 -14.67 12.92 -2.50
C ALA A 130 -16.18 13.04 -2.32
#